data_b081c50bbb4ffa7f036efb2acc2bf7dc
#
_entry.id   b081c50bbb4ffa7f036efb2acc2bf7dc
#
_cell.length_a   1.000
_cell.length_b   1.000
_cell.length_c   1.000
_cell.angle_alpha   90.00
_cell.angle_beta   90.00
_cell.angle_gamma   90.00
#
_symmetry.space_group_name_H-M   'P 1'
#
loop_
_entity.id
_entity.type
_entity.pdbx_description
1 polymer ?
#
loop_
_entity_poly.entity_id
_entity_poly.type
_entity_poly.pdbx_seq_one_letter_code
_entity_poly.pdbx_strand_id
1 'polypeptide(L)'
;CRTGRGPLKLRAKWRHIKEDNIIEIYEIPYSTTVEAILDKVAELVKTGKIKEISDMRDETDLNGLKLAIDLKRGADPSMLMARLYQMTPLQDTFSCNFNILIAGMPRVMGVGEILEEWTGWRMDGVRRRTYHICRKKEEKLHLLQGLRRILLDIDKAIKIIRETEE
;
A
#
# COMPACT_ATOMS: atom_id res chain seq x y z
N CYS A 1 10.59 11.55 3.76
CA CYS A 1 9.56 10.92 4.61
C CYS A 1 9.77 11.08 6.12
N ARG A 2 10.85 11.73 6.59
CA ARG A 2 11.08 11.95 8.04
C ARG A 2 10.09 12.94 8.67
N THR A 3 9.72 13.98 7.94
CA THR A 3 8.88 15.10 8.44
C THR A 3 7.41 14.98 8.04
N GLY A 4 7.04 13.92 7.32
CA GLY A 4 5.68 13.75 6.78
C GLY A 4 5.33 14.69 5.62
N ARG A 5 6.24 15.55 5.18
CA ARG A 5 6.09 16.46 4.05
C ARG A 5 7.32 16.45 3.16
N GLY A 6 7.13 16.60 1.87
CA GLY A 6 8.20 16.75 0.90
C GLY A 6 7.87 16.22 -0.48
N PRO A 7 8.59 16.68 -1.51
CA PRO A 7 8.43 16.18 -2.88
C PRO A 7 9.16 14.85 -3.06
N LEU A 8 8.48 13.91 -3.70
CA LEU A 8 9.08 12.66 -4.21
C LEU A 8 9.00 12.69 -5.74
N LYS A 9 10.13 12.50 -6.40
CA LYS A 9 10.16 12.33 -7.86
C LYS A 9 9.84 10.88 -8.20
N LEU A 10 8.74 10.68 -8.89
CA LEU A 10 8.32 9.39 -9.44
C LEU A 10 8.71 9.33 -10.90
N ARG A 11 9.27 8.23 -11.36
CA ARG A 11 9.66 7.98 -12.74
C ARG A 11 9.04 6.70 -13.24
N ALA A 12 8.65 6.71 -14.50
CA ALA A 12 8.29 5.50 -15.22
C ALA A 12 9.45 4.50 -15.24
N LYS A 13 9.13 3.21 -15.17
CA LYS A 13 10.10 2.14 -15.39
C LYS A 13 10.05 1.68 -16.84
N TRP A 14 11.21 1.45 -17.42
CA TRP A 14 11.34 1.08 -18.81
C TRP A 14 12.49 0.08 -19.01
N ARG A 15 12.46 -0.60 -20.14
CA ARG A 15 13.53 -1.46 -20.63
C ARG A 15 13.75 -1.25 -22.13
N HIS A 16 14.95 -1.48 -22.60
CA HIS A 16 15.29 -1.44 -24.02
C HIS A 16 15.31 -2.85 -24.57
N ILE A 17 14.45 -3.13 -25.54
CA ILE A 17 14.45 -4.37 -26.32
C ILE A 17 15.32 -4.13 -27.54
N LYS A 18 16.56 -4.67 -27.52
CA LYS A 18 17.58 -4.39 -28.55
C LYS A 18 17.24 -5.01 -29.89
N GLU A 19 16.58 -6.18 -29.87
CA GLU A 19 16.22 -6.93 -31.08
C GLU A 19 15.29 -6.12 -32.00
N ASP A 20 14.30 -5.47 -31.40
CA ASP A 20 13.28 -4.68 -32.10
C ASP A 20 13.58 -3.18 -32.08
N ASN A 21 14.63 -2.76 -31.39
CA ASN A 21 15.00 -1.36 -31.18
C ASN A 21 13.86 -0.53 -30.56
N ILE A 22 13.19 -1.11 -29.55
CA ILE A 22 12.01 -0.55 -28.87
C ILE A 22 12.34 -0.23 -27.42
N ILE A 23 11.84 0.92 -26.94
CA ILE A 23 11.72 1.19 -25.50
C ILE A 23 10.33 0.72 -25.05
N GLU A 24 10.29 -0.22 -24.13
CA GLU A 24 9.07 -0.68 -23.47
C GLU A 24 8.97 -0.04 -22.11
N ILE A 25 7.89 0.70 -21.84
CA ILE A 25 7.55 1.28 -20.54
C ILE A 25 6.47 0.38 -19.92
N TYR A 26 6.75 -0.17 -18.73
CA TYR A 26 5.88 -1.12 -18.03
C TYR A 26 5.35 -0.61 -16.68
N GLU A 27 5.81 0.52 -16.21
CA GLU A 27 5.22 1.24 -15.07
C GLU A 27 5.26 2.74 -15.33
N ILE A 28 4.18 3.45 -15.00
CA ILE A 28 4.06 4.90 -15.09
C ILE A 28 3.72 5.51 -13.72
N PRO A 29 3.99 6.81 -13.48
CA PRO A 29 3.56 7.49 -12.26
C PRO A 29 2.04 7.44 -12.08
N TYR A 30 1.56 7.30 -10.83
CA TYR A 30 0.13 7.26 -10.50
C TYR A 30 -0.64 8.54 -10.83
N SER A 31 0.06 9.65 -11.02
CA SER A 31 -0.50 10.96 -11.32
C SER A 31 -0.85 11.17 -12.80
N THR A 32 -0.54 10.21 -13.66
CA THR A 32 -0.73 10.32 -15.12
C THR A 32 -1.41 9.08 -15.70
N THR A 33 -1.90 9.22 -16.93
CA THR A 33 -2.48 8.13 -17.72
C THR A 33 -1.66 7.87 -18.98
N VAL A 34 -1.86 6.72 -19.59
CA VAL A 34 -1.19 6.34 -20.85
C VAL A 34 -1.53 7.32 -21.95
N GLU A 35 -2.82 7.71 -22.07
CA GLU A 35 -3.30 8.65 -23.07
C GLU A 35 -2.60 10.00 -22.97
N ALA A 36 -2.48 10.55 -21.73
CA ALA A 36 -1.82 11.83 -21.50
C ALA A 36 -0.33 11.79 -21.88
N ILE A 37 0.32 10.65 -21.71
CA ILE A 37 1.71 10.43 -22.14
C ILE A 37 1.79 10.38 -23.68
N LEU A 38 0.91 9.59 -24.32
CA LEU A 38 0.84 9.46 -25.78
C LEU A 38 0.61 10.81 -26.45
N ASP A 39 -0.38 11.57 -25.99
CA ASP A 39 -0.72 12.90 -26.52
C ASP A 39 0.47 13.86 -26.39
N LYS A 40 1.14 13.84 -25.24
CA LYS A 40 2.29 14.73 -25.01
C LYS A 40 3.49 14.35 -25.86
N VAL A 41 3.78 13.08 -26.03
CA VAL A 41 4.85 12.62 -26.92
C VAL A 41 4.52 12.96 -28.38
N ALA A 42 3.27 12.73 -28.82
CA ALA A 42 2.84 13.09 -30.17
C ALA A 42 2.98 14.60 -30.46
N GLU A 43 2.64 15.45 -29.48
CA GLU A 43 2.88 16.91 -29.56
C GLU A 43 4.37 17.22 -29.75
N LEU A 44 5.25 16.58 -28.95
CA LEU A 44 6.69 16.79 -29.01
C LEU A 44 7.31 16.33 -30.34
N VAL A 45 6.81 15.25 -30.91
CA VAL A 45 7.21 14.77 -32.25
C VAL A 45 6.72 15.72 -33.34
N LYS A 46 5.44 16.14 -33.29
CA LYS A 46 4.85 17.10 -34.25
C LYS A 46 5.58 18.46 -34.25
N THR A 47 5.97 18.93 -33.09
CA THR A 47 6.71 20.21 -32.94
C THR A 47 8.21 20.07 -33.25
N GLY A 48 8.68 18.87 -33.58
CA GLY A 48 10.07 18.61 -33.92
C GLY A 48 11.06 18.65 -32.76
N LYS A 49 10.56 18.72 -31.52
CA LYS A 49 11.40 18.72 -30.31
C LYS A 49 12.02 17.35 -30.05
N ILE A 50 11.35 16.29 -30.45
CA ILE A 50 11.84 14.90 -30.41
C ILE A 50 11.75 14.35 -31.84
N LYS A 51 12.89 13.89 -32.36
CA LYS A 51 13.01 13.35 -33.73
C LYS A 51 13.39 11.87 -33.75
N GLU A 52 13.79 11.34 -32.61
CA GLU A 52 14.33 9.99 -32.41
C GLU A 52 13.25 8.91 -32.39
N ILE A 53 11.98 9.27 -32.19
CA ILE A 53 10.84 8.36 -32.17
C ILE A 53 10.31 8.15 -33.58
N SER A 54 10.08 6.88 -33.95
CA SER A 54 9.45 6.48 -35.21
C SER A 54 7.96 6.31 -35.02
N ASP A 55 7.55 5.56 -34.01
CA ASP A 55 6.15 5.27 -33.68
C ASP A 55 5.99 5.04 -32.16
N MET A 56 4.76 5.12 -31.67
CA MET A 56 4.42 4.87 -30.27
C MET A 56 3.06 4.21 -30.18
N ARG A 57 3.00 3.08 -29.46
CA ARG A 57 1.80 2.24 -29.36
C ARG A 57 1.51 1.88 -27.89
N ASP A 58 0.22 1.82 -27.58
CA ASP A 58 -0.25 1.18 -26.34
C ASP A 58 -0.51 -0.30 -26.66
N GLU A 59 0.29 -1.17 -26.04
CA GLU A 59 0.19 -2.62 -26.12
C GLU A 59 -0.22 -3.23 -24.76
N THR A 60 -0.88 -2.43 -23.91
CA THR A 60 -1.37 -2.87 -22.61
C THR A 60 -2.35 -4.03 -22.77
N ASP A 61 -2.11 -5.11 -22.04
CA ASP A 61 -2.89 -6.34 -22.07
C ASP A 61 -3.21 -6.86 -20.66
N LEU A 62 -3.72 -8.08 -20.54
CA LEU A 62 -4.03 -8.73 -19.26
C LEU A 62 -2.79 -8.98 -18.37
N ASN A 63 -1.59 -8.94 -18.94
CA ASN A 63 -0.33 -9.14 -18.22
C ASN A 63 0.17 -7.83 -17.59
N GLY A 64 -0.37 -6.69 -17.99
CA GLY A 64 -0.05 -5.38 -17.42
C GLY A 64 0.15 -4.28 -18.46
N LEU A 65 0.58 -3.12 -17.96
CA LEU A 65 0.86 -1.95 -18.77
C LEU A 65 2.07 -2.20 -19.66
N LYS A 66 1.91 -1.91 -20.93
CA LYS A 66 2.96 -2.01 -21.95
C LYS A 66 2.82 -0.88 -22.98
N LEU A 67 3.67 0.12 -22.85
CA LEU A 67 3.75 1.23 -23.81
C LEU A 67 5.04 1.06 -24.62
N ALA A 68 4.92 0.83 -25.92
CA ALA A 68 6.03 0.60 -26.84
C ALA A 68 6.38 1.88 -27.60
N ILE A 69 7.65 2.24 -27.59
CA ILE A 69 8.21 3.38 -28.35
C ILE A 69 9.25 2.84 -29.33
N ASP A 70 8.95 2.90 -30.60
CA ASP A 70 9.87 2.52 -31.67
C ASP A 70 10.92 3.61 -31.92
N LEU A 71 12.17 3.22 -31.89
CA LEU A 71 13.30 4.13 -32.10
C LEU A 71 13.73 4.17 -33.55
N LYS A 72 14.12 5.35 -34.03
CA LYS A 72 14.84 5.48 -35.29
C LYS A 72 16.26 4.93 -35.17
N ARG A 73 16.82 4.48 -36.26
CA ARG A 73 18.20 3.98 -36.31
C ARG A 73 19.19 5.01 -35.80
N GLY A 74 20.08 4.59 -34.89
CA GLY A 74 21.10 5.45 -34.29
C GLY A 74 20.63 6.31 -33.11
N ALA A 75 19.37 6.19 -32.67
CA ALA A 75 18.90 6.85 -31.46
C ALA A 75 19.44 6.16 -30.20
N ASP A 76 19.89 6.94 -29.22
CA ASP A 76 20.28 6.45 -27.91
C ASP A 76 19.03 6.39 -26.99
N PRO A 77 18.61 5.19 -26.53
CA PRO A 77 17.45 5.03 -25.68
C PRO A 77 17.56 5.79 -24.36
N SER A 78 18.75 5.82 -23.76
CA SER A 78 18.98 6.47 -22.46
C SER A 78 18.89 7.98 -22.57
N MET A 79 19.46 8.56 -23.60
CA MET A 79 19.38 10.00 -23.88
C MET A 79 17.94 10.41 -24.20
N LEU A 80 17.21 9.63 -24.97
CA LEU A 80 15.81 9.88 -25.28
C LEU A 80 14.96 9.85 -24.00
N MET A 81 15.11 8.81 -23.17
CA MET A 81 14.36 8.73 -21.91
C MET A 81 14.67 9.86 -20.96
N ALA A 82 15.92 10.32 -20.87
CA ALA A 82 16.29 11.48 -20.08
C ALA A 82 15.55 12.76 -20.53
N ARG A 83 15.39 12.93 -21.83
CA ARG A 83 14.60 14.06 -22.40
C ARG A 83 13.11 13.90 -22.20
N LEU A 84 12.59 12.68 -22.37
CA LEU A 84 11.17 12.38 -22.10
C LEU A 84 10.79 12.63 -20.66
N TYR A 85 11.63 12.28 -19.68
CA TYR A 85 11.42 12.61 -18.27
C TYR A 85 11.32 14.11 -17.98
N GLN A 86 11.97 14.95 -18.76
CA GLN A 86 11.91 16.40 -18.57
C GLN A 86 10.70 17.06 -19.23
N MET A 87 10.19 16.46 -20.31
CA MET A 87 9.20 17.10 -21.18
C MET A 87 7.81 16.43 -21.14
N THR A 88 7.70 15.28 -20.46
CA THR A 88 6.46 14.50 -20.41
C THR A 88 6.11 14.07 -18.99
N PRO A 89 4.87 13.63 -18.72
CA PRO A 89 4.47 13.08 -17.42
C PRO A 89 5.09 11.72 -17.07
N LEU A 90 6.06 11.18 -17.84
CA LEU A 90 6.84 10.00 -17.47
C LEU A 90 7.69 10.22 -16.21
N GLN A 91 7.96 11.46 -15.85
CA GLN A 91 8.42 11.86 -14.52
C GLN A 91 7.48 12.89 -13.94
N ASP A 92 7.05 12.67 -12.72
CA ASP A 92 6.22 13.62 -11.99
C ASP A 92 6.69 13.76 -10.55
N THR A 93 6.25 14.85 -9.91
CA THR A 93 6.58 15.15 -8.52
C THR A 93 5.37 14.94 -7.64
N PHE A 94 5.41 13.90 -6.82
CA PHE A 94 4.40 13.64 -5.81
C PHE A 94 4.73 14.40 -4.52
N SER A 95 3.88 15.32 -4.12
CA SER A 95 4.01 16.08 -2.87
C SER A 95 3.42 15.30 -1.72
N CYS A 96 4.26 14.69 -0.89
CA CYS A 96 3.83 13.99 0.31
C CYS A 96 3.32 14.99 1.35
N ASN A 97 2.16 14.67 1.94
CA ASN A 97 1.62 15.37 3.09
C ASN A 97 0.87 14.34 3.96
N PHE A 98 1.59 13.70 4.89
CA PHE A 98 1.05 12.68 5.78
C PHE A 98 0.37 13.34 6.97
N ASN A 99 -0.89 13.71 6.78
CA ASN A 99 -1.74 14.24 7.84
C ASN A 99 -2.63 13.10 8.37
N ILE A 100 -2.42 12.71 9.63
CA ILE A 100 -3.02 11.52 10.23
C ILE A 100 -3.77 11.92 11.49
N LEU A 101 -4.84 11.21 11.80
CA LEU A 101 -5.58 11.36 13.05
C LEU A 101 -5.00 10.44 14.13
N ILE A 102 -4.46 11.04 15.18
CA ILE A 102 -4.03 10.35 16.40
C ILE A 102 -4.96 10.76 17.53
N ALA A 103 -5.66 9.80 18.11
CA ALA A 103 -6.69 10.05 19.14
C ALA A 103 -7.71 11.14 18.75
N GLY A 104 -8.08 11.20 17.47
CA GLY A 104 -9.00 12.20 16.92
C GLY A 104 -8.39 13.55 16.58
N MET A 105 -7.10 13.78 16.86
CA MET A 105 -6.40 15.03 16.52
C MET A 105 -5.53 14.86 15.28
N PRO A 106 -5.61 15.78 14.31
CA PRO A 106 -4.77 15.75 13.12
C PRO A 106 -3.31 16.12 13.45
N ARG A 107 -2.37 15.29 13.02
CA ARG A 107 -0.92 15.53 13.11
C ARG A 107 -0.23 15.22 11.81
N VAL A 108 0.73 16.05 11.42
CA VAL A 108 1.63 15.76 10.32
C VAL A 108 2.83 15.02 10.88
N MET A 109 3.03 13.78 10.41
CA MET A 109 4.03 12.87 10.99
C MET A 109 4.84 12.19 9.89
N GLY A 110 6.09 11.85 10.21
CA GLY A 110 6.93 11.00 9.35
C GLY A 110 6.50 9.53 9.39
N VAL A 111 6.93 8.76 8.41
CA VAL A 111 6.57 7.32 8.33
C VAL A 111 7.02 6.55 9.58
N GLY A 112 8.20 6.87 10.13
CA GLY A 112 8.68 6.23 11.37
C GLY A 112 7.75 6.47 12.55
N GLU A 113 7.39 7.73 12.80
CA GLU A 113 6.46 8.12 13.87
C GLU A 113 5.08 7.48 13.70
N ILE A 114 4.58 7.38 12.45
CA ILE A 114 3.32 6.71 12.14
C ILE A 114 3.36 5.22 12.53
N LEU A 115 4.46 4.55 12.22
CA LEU A 115 4.65 3.13 12.55
C LEU A 115 4.79 2.92 14.06
N GLU A 116 5.45 3.82 14.77
CA GLU A 116 5.55 3.77 16.23
C GLU A 116 4.19 3.93 16.91
N GLU A 117 3.42 4.94 16.52
CA GLU A 117 2.05 5.16 17.02
C GLU A 117 1.13 3.97 16.69
N TRP A 118 1.18 3.46 15.46
CA TRP A 118 0.41 2.29 15.07
C TRP A 118 0.80 1.05 15.89
N THR A 119 2.09 0.86 16.15
CA THR A 119 2.59 -0.28 16.93
C THR A 119 2.08 -0.21 18.37
N GLY A 120 2.14 0.97 18.99
CA GLY A 120 1.60 1.21 20.35
C GLY A 120 0.10 0.89 20.42
N TRP A 121 -0.68 1.46 19.50
CA TRP A 121 -2.11 1.19 19.40
C TRP A 121 -2.42 -0.31 19.17
N ARG A 122 -1.65 -0.97 18.32
CA ARG A 122 -1.82 -2.40 18.04
C ARG A 122 -1.51 -3.28 19.25
N MET A 123 -0.46 -2.94 19.99
CA MET A 123 -0.09 -3.62 21.23
C MET A 123 -1.24 -3.56 22.26
N ASP A 124 -1.83 -2.38 22.47
CA ASP A 124 -2.98 -2.22 23.34
C ASP A 124 -4.22 -2.99 22.87
N GLY A 125 -4.46 -3.01 21.58
CA GLY A 125 -5.53 -3.81 20.97
C GLY A 125 -5.36 -5.31 21.27
N VAL A 126 -4.14 -5.83 21.17
CA VAL A 126 -3.82 -7.24 21.49
C VAL A 126 -4.01 -7.50 22.97
N ARG A 127 -3.53 -6.62 23.87
CA ARG A 127 -3.71 -6.75 25.32
C ARG A 127 -5.18 -6.82 25.71
N ARG A 128 -6.01 -5.89 25.22
CA ARG A 128 -7.46 -5.87 25.52
C ARG A 128 -8.17 -7.12 25.04
N ARG A 129 -7.86 -7.59 23.82
CA ARG A 129 -8.40 -8.84 23.27
C ARG A 129 -8.01 -10.04 24.12
N THR A 130 -6.73 -10.16 24.49
CA THR A 130 -6.22 -11.26 25.29
C THR A 130 -6.83 -11.26 26.69
N TYR A 131 -6.95 -10.08 27.32
CA TYR A 131 -7.60 -9.91 28.60
C TYR A 131 -9.06 -10.37 28.57
N HIS A 132 -9.83 -9.97 27.55
CA HIS A 132 -11.21 -10.40 27.39
C HIS A 132 -11.34 -11.92 27.21
N ILE A 133 -10.47 -12.54 26.43
CA ILE A 133 -10.45 -14.01 26.26
C ILE A 133 -10.09 -14.71 27.59
N CYS A 134 -9.12 -14.18 28.32
CA CYS A 134 -8.72 -14.70 29.62
C CYS A 134 -9.90 -14.68 30.60
N ARG A 135 -10.56 -13.51 30.76
CA ARG A 135 -11.75 -13.35 31.61
C ARG A 135 -12.84 -14.38 31.27
N LYS A 136 -13.18 -14.56 30.01
CA LYS A 136 -14.18 -15.57 29.61
C LYS A 136 -13.77 -16.99 29.96
N LYS A 137 -12.47 -17.30 29.86
CA LYS A 137 -11.97 -18.64 30.26
C LYS A 137 -11.95 -18.83 31.77
N GLU A 138 -11.66 -17.80 32.55
CA GLU A 138 -11.73 -17.80 34.02
C GLU A 138 -13.15 -18.01 34.51
N GLU A 139 -14.13 -17.33 33.92
CA GLU A 139 -15.55 -17.52 34.23
C GLU A 139 -15.99 -18.96 33.95
N LYS A 140 -15.61 -19.52 32.77
CA LYS A 140 -15.89 -20.90 32.44
C LYS A 140 -15.20 -21.89 33.40
N LEU A 141 -13.95 -21.61 33.76
CA LEU A 141 -13.21 -22.44 34.72
C LEU A 141 -13.88 -22.44 36.07
N HIS A 142 -14.33 -21.28 36.55
CA HIS A 142 -15.06 -21.16 37.82
C HIS A 142 -16.31 -22.03 37.84
N LEU A 143 -17.13 -21.99 36.78
CA LEU A 143 -18.32 -22.83 36.64
C LEU A 143 -17.96 -24.33 36.65
N LEU A 144 -16.94 -24.74 35.90
CA LEU A 144 -16.49 -26.12 35.83
C LEU A 144 -15.95 -26.63 37.18
N GLN A 145 -15.24 -25.76 37.91
CA GLN A 145 -14.78 -26.08 39.27
C GLN A 145 -15.94 -26.27 40.26
N GLY A 146 -16.97 -25.43 40.15
CA GLY A 146 -18.21 -25.59 40.90
C GLY A 146 -18.91 -26.92 40.61
N LEU A 147 -19.13 -27.23 39.33
CA LEU A 147 -19.71 -28.51 38.89
C LEU A 147 -18.87 -29.69 39.36
N ARG A 148 -17.55 -29.63 39.30
CA ARG A 148 -16.67 -30.68 39.82
C ARG A 148 -16.88 -30.90 41.31
N ARG A 149 -17.01 -29.87 42.13
CA ARG A 149 -17.27 -30.00 43.55
C ARG A 149 -18.60 -30.65 43.83
N ILE A 150 -19.67 -30.27 43.09
CA ILE A 150 -21.00 -30.90 43.21
C ILE A 150 -20.92 -32.39 42.88
N LEU A 151 -20.24 -32.78 41.81
CA LEU A 151 -20.11 -34.17 41.40
C LEU A 151 -19.30 -35.02 42.37
N LEU A 152 -18.36 -34.44 43.12
CA LEU A 152 -17.54 -35.14 44.10
C LEU A 152 -18.30 -35.38 45.41
N ASP A 153 -19.33 -34.59 45.74
CA ASP A 153 -20.12 -34.70 46.95
C ASP A 153 -21.58 -34.36 46.70
N ILE A 154 -22.23 -35.24 45.94
CA ILE A 154 -23.64 -35.07 45.47
C ILE A 154 -24.61 -34.97 46.62
N ASP A 155 -24.47 -35.85 47.65
CA ASP A 155 -25.36 -35.91 48.79
C ASP A 155 -25.37 -34.58 49.58
N LYS A 156 -24.20 -34.02 49.77
CA LYS A 156 -24.05 -32.69 50.44
C LYS A 156 -24.65 -31.58 49.59
N ALA A 157 -24.46 -31.60 48.28
CA ALA A 157 -25.02 -30.64 47.36
C ALA A 157 -26.56 -30.67 47.39
N ILE A 158 -27.18 -31.87 47.36
CA ILE A 158 -28.64 -32.07 47.46
C ILE A 158 -29.14 -31.53 48.82
N LYS A 159 -28.45 -31.79 49.90
CA LYS A 159 -28.83 -31.30 51.22
C LYS A 159 -28.83 -29.78 51.30
N ILE A 160 -27.79 -29.13 50.78
CA ILE A 160 -27.70 -27.65 50.72
C ILE A 160 -28.84 -27.06 49.87
N ILE A 161 -29.15 -27.64 48.72
CA ILE A 161 -30.23 -27.15 47.84
C ILE A 161 -31.61 -27.28 48.51
N ARG A 162 -31.83 -28.35 49.30
CA ARG A 162 -33.10 -28.59 50.01
C ARG A 162 -33.26 -27.70 51.26
N GLU A 163 -32.17 -27.33 51.89
CA GLU A 163 -32.17 -26.54 53.14
C GLU A 163 -32.02 -25.02 52.88
N THR A 164 -31.66 -24.59 51.65
CA THR A 164 -31.56 -23.18 51.31
C THR A 164 -32.91 -22.70 50.77
N GLU A 165 -33.59 -21.90 51.55
CA GLU A 165 -34.73 -21.09 51.07
C GLU A 165 -34.18 -19.94 50.22
N GLU A 166 -34.91 -19.55 49.15
CA GLU A 166 -34.51 -18.42 48.27
C GLU A 166 -34.50 -17.08 49.01
#